data_dcce61b8e95e4244cd50ed6eea337cd5
#
_entry.id   dcce61b8e95e4244cd50ed6eea337cd5
#
_cell.length_a   1.000
_cell.length_b   1.000
_cell.length_c   1.000
_cell.angle_alpha   90.00
_cell.angle_beta   90.00
_cell.angle_gamma   90.00
#
_symmetry.space_group_name_H-M   'P 1'
#
loop_
_entity.id
_entity.type
_entity.pdbx_description
1 polymer ?
#
loop_
_entity_poly.entity_id
_entity_poly.type
_entity_poly.pdbx_seq_one_letter_code
_entity_poly.pdbx_strand_id
1 'polypeptide(L)'
;CASCWMESGRMSLLISMGLNSIKKHPITSWLEKAGGLGFTAYTAISAFCLYTCIFALRKSFGVATYEGLELWNVDYKVWMVIFQVVGYMLSKFIGIKVVSELGAHTRAKGILLMVTMASISWLFFALVPSPYNLIFLFFNGLPLGMVWGMVFGYLEGRKFTEVLGASLSVSFIFSAGFAKTVGGHLMIDWNVSQFWMPFVTACLFFLPLLVFLWLLDKIPPPTP
;
A
#
# COMPACT_ATOMS: atom_id res chain seq x y z
N CYS A 1 15.68 -7.63 -50.56
CA CYS A 1 14.55 -7.86 -49.60
C CYS A 1 14.83 -9.00 -48.62
N ALA A 2 15.55 -10.09 -49.00
CA ALA A 2 15.87 -11.21 -48.08
C ALA A 2 16.86 -10.83 -46.96
N SER A 3 17.80 -9.94 -47.21
CA SER A 3 18.77 -9.45 -46.24
C SER A 3 18.14 -8.63 -45.11
N CYS A 4 17.12 -7.85 -45.41
CA CYS A 4 16.41 -7.01 -44.43
C CYS A 4 15.59 -7.83 -43.41
N TRP A 5 15.04 -8.98 -43.85
CA TRP A 5 14.31 -9.92 -42.98
C TRP A 5 15.25 -10.71 -42.05
N MET A 6 16.47 -11.06 -42.55
CA MET A 6 17.46 -11.75 -41.70
C MET A 6 18.06 -10.81 -40.64
N GLU A 7 18.27 -9.54 -40.92
CA GLU A 7 18.74 -8.55 -39.93
C GLU A 7 17.68 -8.26 -38.86
N SER A 8 16.41 -8.12 -39.25
CA SER A 8 15.31 -7.94 -38.29
C SER A 8 15.16 -9.15 -37.35
N GLY A 9 15.30 -10.37 -37.86
CA GLY A 9 15.27 -11.59 -37.05
C GLY A 9 16.48 -11.72 -36.10
N ARG A 10 17.68 -11.32 -36.56
CA ARG A 10 18.88 -11.25 -35.71
C ARG A 10 18.78 -10.20 -34.63
N MET A 11 18.25 -9.03 -34.96
CA MET A 11 18.05 -7.92 -34.01
C MET A 11 17.05 -8.31 -32.93
N SER A 12 15.94 -8.96 -33.28
CA SER A 12 14.94 -9.45 -32.30
C SER A 12 15.52 -10.56 -31.42
N LEU A 13 16.37 -11.45 -31.96
CA LEU A 13 17.08 -12.49 -31.18
C LEU A 13 18.14 -11.89 -30.25
N LEU A 14 18.89 -10.88 -30.69
CA LEU A 14 19.87 -10.19 -29.86
C LEU A 14 19.21 -9.36 -28.75
N ILE A 15 18.07 -8.72 -29.04
CA ILE A 15 17.25 -8.04 -28.04
C ILE A 15 16.67 -9.04 -27.03
N SER A 16 16.17 -10.18 -27.47
CA SER A 16 15.65 -11.23 -26.57
C SER A 16 16.76 -11.88 -25.74
N MET A 17 17.97 -12.08 -26.30
CA MET A 17 19.13 -12.58 -25.58
C MET A 17 19.72 -11.53 -24.62
N GLY A 18 19.74 -10.24 -25.00
CA GLY A 18 20.17 -9.15 -24.13
C GLY A 18 19.23 -8.87 -22.98
N LEU A 19 17.92 -9.02 -23.18
CA LEU A 19 16.92 -8.91 -22.12
C LEU A 19 16.96 -10.10 -21.14
N ASN A 20 17.42 -11.27 -21.57
CA ASN A 20 17.60 -12.44 -20.69
C ASN A 20 18.89 -12.37 -19.82
N SER A 21 19.79 -11.43 -20.09
CA SER A 21 21.06 -11.26 -19.34
C SER A 21 20.95 -10.34 -18.13
N ILE A 22 19.79 -9.75 -17.86
CA ILE A 22 19.57 -9.06 -16.58
C ILE A 22 19.52 -10.16 -15.50
N LYS A 23 20.55 -10.25 -14.66
CA LYS A 23 20.63 -11.19 -13.52
C LYS A 23 19.32 -11.08 -12.72
N LYS A 24 18.40 -12.02 -12.93
CA LYS A 24 17.16 -12.10 -12.14
C LYS A 24 17.53 -12.23 -10.67
N HIS A 25 16.84 -11.51 -9.82
CA HIS A 25 17.06 -11.62 -8.38
C HIS A 25 16.84 -13.07 -7.91
N PRO A 26 17.65 -13.61 -6.97
CA PRO A 26 17.53 -15.01 -6.54
C PRO A 26 16.13 -15.39 -6.05
N ILE A 27 15.42 -14.47 -5.39
CA ILE A 27 14.02 -14.67 -4.97
C ILE A 27 13.10 -14.86 -6.18
N THR A 28 13.24 -14.07 -7.23
CA THR A 28 12.43 -14.18 -8.45
C THR A 28 12.67 -15.53 -9.14
N SER A 29 13.93 -15.96 -9.24
CA SER A 29 14.28 -17.25 -9.84
C SER A 29 13.81 -18.44 -8.99
N TRP A 30 13.80 -18.30 -7.68
CA TRP A 30 13.23 -19.30 -6.77
C TRP A 30 11.71 -19.38 -6.91
N LEU A 31 11.02 -18.24 -6.99
CA LEU A 31 9.58 -18.18 -7.18
C LEU A 31 9.12 -18.78 -8.51
N GLU A 32 9.90 -18.62 -9.58
CA GLU A 32 9.61 -19.26 -10.88
C GLU A 32 9.71 -20.79 -10.81
N LYS A 33 10.54 -21.34 -9.93
CA LYS A 33 10.72 -22.78 -9.69
C LYS A 33 9.82 -23.33 -8.61
N ALA A 34 9.29 -22.47 -7.73
CA ALA A 34 8.39 -22.85 -6.65
C ALA A 34 7.09 -23.39 -7.24
N GLY A 35 6.63 -24.51 -6.74
CA GLY A 35 5.32 -25.06 -7.10
C GLY A 35 4.21 -24.05 -6.80
N GLY A 36 3.06 -24.19 -7.47
CA GLY A 36 1.94 -23.23 -7.39
C GLY A 36 1.53 -22.87 -5.95
N LEU A 37 1.62 -23.81 -5.02
CA LEU A 37 1.29 -23.58 -3.60
C LEU A 37 2.32 -22.68 -2.91
N GLY A 38 3.63 -22.91 -3.14
CA GLY A 38 4.69 -22.10 -2.53
C GLY A 38 4.68 -20.66 -3.06
N PHE A 39 4.46 -20.48 -4.35
CA PHE A 39 4.27 -19.17 -4.97
C PHE A 39 3.07 -18.42 -4.39
N THR A 40 1.91 -19.10 -4.29
CA THR A 40 0.68 -18.50 -3.78
C THR A 40 0.83 -18.11 -2.32
N ALA A 41 1.43 -18.97 -1.48
CA ALA A 41 1.67 -18.66 -0.07
C ALA A 41 2.60 -17.45 0.11
N TYR A 42 3.72 -17.39 -0.62
CA TYR A 42 4.63 -16.25 -0.57
C TYR A 42 3.94 -14.93 -0.96
N THR A 43 3.20 -14.96 -2.08
CA THR A 43 2.49 -13.77 -2.59
C THR A 43 1.40 -13.34 -1.63
N ALA A 44 0.60 -14.27 -1.11
CA ALA A 44 -0.47 -14.00 -0.15
C ALA A 44 0.07 -13.38 1.14
N ILE A 45 1.12 -13.96 1.73
CA ILE A 45 1.72 -13.46 2.98
C ILE A 45 2.33 -12.07 2.75
N SER A 46 3.08 -11.88 1.67
CA SER A 46 3.70 -10.58 1.37
C SER A 46 2.64 -9.48 1.16
N ALA A 47 1.58 -9.77 0.41
CA ALA A 47 0.49 -8.83 0.19
C ALA A 47 -0.32 -8.57 1.47
N PHE A 48 -0.60 -9.60 2.26
CA PHE A 48 -1.28 -9.50 3.54
C PHE A 48 -0.52 -8.58 4.51
N CYS A 49 0.77 -8.84 4.71
CA CYS A 49 1.61 -8.06 5.61
C CYS A 49 1.79 -6.61 5.12
N LEU A 50 2.03 -6.43 3.82
CA LEU A 50 2.12 -5.10 3.22
C LEU A 50 0.84 -4.31 3.47
N TYR A 51 -0.32 -4.92 3.18
CA TYR A 51 -1.59 -4.22 3.33
C TYR A 51 -1.95 -3.98 4.79
N THR A 52 -1.54 -4.86 5.70
CA THR A 52 -1.66 -4.64 7.15
C THR A 52 -0.92 -3.37 7.58
N CYS A 53 0.30 -3.16 7.10
CA CYS A 53 1.05 -1.93 7.38
C CYS A 53 0.35 -0.69 6.80
N ILE A 54 -0.12 -0.77 5.55
CA ILE A 54 -0.85 0.33 4.89
C ILE A 54 -2.14 0.67 5.64
N PHE A 55 -2.87 -0.33 6.08
CA PHE A 55 -4.12 -0.14 6.81
C PHE A 55 -3.91 0.51 8.19
N ALA A 56 -2.79 0.19 8.84
CA ALA A 56 -2.40 0.84 10.10
C ALA A 56 -2.21 2.34 9.91
N LEU A 57 -1.62 2.80 8.80
CA LEU A 57 -1.49 4.21 8.47
C LEU A 57 -2.83 4.91 8.27
N ARG A 58 -3.86 4.16 7.90
CA ARG A 58 -5.21 4.70 7.66
C ARG A 58 -6.03 4.78 8.93
N LYS A 59 -5.96 3.78 9.81
CA LYS A 59 -6.93 3.57 10.90
C LYS A 59 -6.37 3.79 12.30
N SER A 60 -5.11 4.16 12.45
CA SER A 60 -4.47 4.41 13.75
C SER A 60 -5.23 5.41 14.62
N PHE A 61 -5.69 6.53 14.05
CA PHE A 61 -6.42 7.57 14.80
C PHE A 61 -7.72 7.08 15.47
N GLY A 62 -8.25 5.93 15.03
CA GLY A 62 -9.50 5.38 15.56
C GLY A 62 -9.41 4.91 17.03
N VAL A 63 -8.21 4.81 17.61
CA VAL A 63 -8.00 4.44 19.01
C VAL A 63 -8.31 5.58 19.96
N ALA A 64 -7.83 6.77 19.64
CA ALA A 64 -8.02 7.97 20.47
C ALA A 64 -9.49 8.40 20.49
N THR A 65 -9.93 8.91 21.63
CA THR A 65 -11.31 9.37 21.83
C THR A 65 -11.51 10.80 21.41
N TYR A 66 -10.49 11.65 21.54
CA TYR A 66 -10.53 13.11 21.29
C TYR A 66 -11.61 13.80 22.14
N GLU A 67 -11.80 13.34 23.38
CA GLU A 67 -12.81 13.85 24.31
C GLU A 67 -12.70 15.35 24.54
N GLY A 68 -13.85 16.02 24.61
CA GLY A 68 -13.94 17.47 24.84
C GLY A 68 -13.67 18.32 23.59
N LEU A 69 -13.44 17.70 22.42
CA LEU A 69 -13.31 18.42 21.17
C LEU A 69 -14.58 18.25 20.32
N GLU A 70 -15.23 19.36 20.06
CA GLU A 70 -16.43 19.44 19.22
C GLU A 70 -16.24 20.51 18.14
N LEU A 71 -16.84 20.29 16.99
CA LEU A 71 -16.94 21.27 15.92
C LEU A 71 -18.40 21.32 15.44
N TRP A 72 -19.05 22.46 15.55
CA TRP A 72 -20.47 22.65 15.24
C TRP A 72 -21.41 21.69 16.00
N ASN A 73 -21.20 21.50 17.29
CA ASN A 73 -21.93 20.56 18.14
C ASN A 73 -21.90 19.11 17.67
N VAL A 74 -20.87 18.73 16.90
CA VAL A 74 -20.63 17.37 16.46
C VAL A 74 -19.24 16.95 16.95
N ASP A 75 -19.14 15.73 17.45
CA ASP A 75 -17.91 15.15 17.94
C ASP A 75 -16.79 15.28 16.88
N TYR A 76 -15.63 15.73 17.30
CA TYR A 76 -14.46 15.95 16.46
C TYR A 76 -14.04 14.69 15.68
N LYS A 77 -14.18 13.52 16.33
CA LYS A 77 -13.86 12.22 15.71
C LYS A 77 -14.76 11.90 14.50
N VAL A 78 -15.99 12.36 14.49
CA VAL A 78 -16.91 12.21 13.35
C VAL A 78 -16.38 12.99 12.15
N TRP A 79 -15.94 14.22 12.36
CA TRP A 79 -15.32 15.03 11.30
C TRP A 79 -14.05 14.42 10.76
N MET A 80 -13.21 13.86 11.63
CA MET A 80 -12.00 13.14 11.21
C MET A 80 -12.35 12.02 10.23
N VAL A 81 -13.37 11.21 10.54
CA VAL A 81 -13.82 10.11 9.68
C VAL A 81 -14.38 10.66 8.36
N ILE A 82 -15.20 11.72 8.40
CA ILE A 82 -15.79 12.33 7.20
C ILE A 82 -14.68 12.82 6.25
N PHE A 83 -13.74 13.62 6.74
CA PHE A 83 -12.65 14.15 5.90
C PHE A 83 -11.82 13.03 5.26
N GLN A 84 -11.49 11.98 6.05
CA GLN A 84 -10.73 10.86 5.51
C GLN A 84 -11.53 10.06 4.49
N VAL A 85 -12.81 9.80 4.73
CA VAL A 85 -13.67 9.04 3.82
C VAL A 85 -13.91 9.81 2.52
N VAL A 86 -14.11 11.12 2.57
CA VAL A 86 -14.27 11.96 1.37
C VAL A 86 -12.99 11.91 0.53
N GLY A 87 -11.81 12.07 1.14
CA GLY A 87 -10.53 11.91 0.43
C GLY A 87 -10.38 10.53 -0.20
N TYR A 88 -10.70 9.48 0.55
CA TYR A 88 -10.66 8.10 0.09
C TYR A 88 -11.64 7.83 -1.05
N MET A 89 -12.86 8.37 -0.98
CA MET A 89 -13.86 8.24 -2.04
C MET A 89 -13.40 8.92 -3.33
N LEU A 90 -12.92 10.17 -3.23
CA LEU A 90 -12.40 10.90 -4.38
C LEU A 90 -11.22 10.16 -5.04
N SER A 91 -10.37 9.56 -4.23
CA SER A 91 -9.24 8.79 -4.75
C SER A 91 -9.65 7.58 -5.59
N LYS A 92 -10.83 7.01 -5.38
CA LYS A 92 -11.33 5.90 -6.20
C LYS A 92 -11.56 6.33 -7.65
N PHE A 93 -12.11 7.52 -7.85
CA PHE A 93 -12.33 8.06 -9.20
C PHE A 93 -11.01 8.41 -9.89
N ILE A 94 -10.12 9.11 -9.18
CA ILE A 94 -8.79 9.46 -9.71
C ILE A 94 -7.95 8.20 -9.94
N GLY A 95 -8.06 7.25 -9.02
CA GLY A 95 -7.29 6.00 -9.00
C GLY A 95 -7.56 5.10 -10.20
N ILE A 96 -8.79 5.10 -10.77
CA ILE A 96 -9.10 4.32 -11.96
C ILE A 96 -8.12 4.67 -13.08
N LYS A 97 -7.90 5.95 -13.35
CA LYS A 97 -6.98 6.42 -14.39
C LYS A 97 -5.52 6.18 -13.98
N VAL A 98 -5.13 6.62 -12.80
CA VAL A 98 -3.73 6.53 -12.33
C VAL A 98 -3.26 5.08 -12.26
N VAL A 99 -4.06 4.18 -11.70
CA VAL A 99 -3.69 2.76 -11.53
C VAL A 99 -3.62 2.04 -12.88
N SER A 100 -4.52 2.36 -13.83
CA SER A 100 -4.50 1.75 -15.17
C SER A 100 -3.29 2.16 -16.01
N GLU A 101 -2.77 3.37 -15.81
CA GLU A 101 -1.59 3.88 -16.53
C GLU A 101 -0.26 3.41 -15.90
N LEU A 102 -0.28 2.92 -14.64
CA LEU A 102 0.92 2.46 -13.95
C LEU A 102 1.36 1.06 -14.43
N GLY A 103 2.49 1.02 -15.12
CA GLY A 103 3.14 -0.23 -15.50
C GLY A 103 3.67 -1.01 -14.29
N ALA A 104 3.91 -2.32 -14.47
CA ALA A 104 4.38 -3.21 -13.40
C ALA A 104 5.65 -2.69 -12.69
N HIS A 105 6.59 -2.11 -13.44
CA HIS A 105 7.87 -1.59 -12.90
C HIS A 105 7.74 -0.29 -12.08
N THR A 106 6.64 0.44 -12.23
CA THR A 106 6.41 1.72 -11.54
C THR A 106 5.49 1.58 -10.34
N ARG A 107 4.78 0.45 -10.19
CA ARG A 107 3.82 0.21 -9.11
C ARG A 107 4.43 0.34 -7.72
N ALA A 108 5.60 -0.27 -7.48
CA ALA A 108 6.26 -0.18 -6.17
C ALA A 108 6.60 1.27 -5.79
N LYS A 109 7.13 2.04 -6.76
CA LYS A 109 7.41 3.47 -6.57
C LYS A 109 6.13 4.27 -6.33
N GLY A 110 5.05 3.94 -7.04
CA GLY A 110 3.73 4.54 -6.84
C GLY A 110 3.19 4.29 -5.42
N ILE A 111 3.25 3.05 -4.92
CA ILE A 111 2.85 2.70 -3.56
C ILE A 111 3.70 3.47 -2.55
N LEU A 112 5.03 3.48 -2.72
CA LEU A 112 5.94 4.20 -1.83
C LEU A 112 5.62 5.69 -1.78
N LEU A 113 5.39 6.32 -2.93
CA LEU A 113 5.00 7.74 -3.01
C LEU A 113 3.71 8.00 -2.24
N MET A 114 2.66 7.19 -2.49
CA MET A 114 1.36 7.35 -1.84
C MET A 114 1.43 7.17 -0.33
N VAL A 115 2.18 6.17 0.13
CA VAL A 115 2.38 5.91 1.57
C VAL A 115 3.19 7.03 2.24
N THR A 116 4.21 7.55 1.56
CA THR A 116 4.99 8.69 2.05
C THR A 116 4.12 9.95 2.19
N MET A 117 3.29 10.25 1.18
CA MET A 117 2.32 11.36 1.25
C MET A 117 1.34 11.19 2.43
N ALA A 118 0.83 9.98 2.63
CA ALA A 118 -0.06 9.68 3.76
C ALA A 118 0.64 9.85 5.13
N SER A 119 1.91 9.46 5.22
CA SER A 119 2.71 9.63 6.45
C SER A 119 3.01 11.09 6.74
N ILE A 120 3.33 11.88 5.72
CA ILE A 120 3.52 13.34 5.81
C ILE A 120 2.21 14.00 6.25
N SER A 121 1.07 13.56 5.77
CA SER A 121 -0.23 14.09 6.20
C SER A 121 -0.45 13.87 7.70
N TRP A 122 -0.03 12.75 8.28
CA TRP A 122 -0.08 12.52 9.74
C TRP A 122 0.87 13.43 10.52
N LEU A 123 2.04 13.76 9.96
CA LEU A 123 2.95 14.73 10.57
C LEU A 123 2.28 16.11 10.67
N PHE A 124 1.70 16.60 9.58
CA PHE A 124 1.00 17.88 9.58
C PHE A 124 -0.24 17.86 10.47
N PHE A 125 -0.96 16.73 10.53
CA PHE A 125 -2.07 16.57 11.48
C PHE A 125 -1.62 16.74 12.94
N ALA A 126 -0.42 16.28 13.29
CA ALA A 126 0.12 16.42 14.64
C ALA A 126 0.63 17.84 14.94
N LEU A 127 1.12 18.56 13.94
CA LEU A 127 1.72 19.90 14.10
C LEU A 127 0.69 21.01 14.09
N VAL A 128 -0.39 20.86 13.33
CA VAL A 128 -1.41 21.91 13.17
C VAL A 128 -2.46 21.78 14.26
N PRO A 129 -2.86 22.87 14.93
CA PRO A 129 -3.87 22.83 15.98
C PRO A 129 -5.27 22.50 15.41
N SER A 130 -6.08 21.83 16.24
CA SER A 130 -7.51 21.65 15.98
C SER A 130 -8.23 23.00 15.88
N PRO A 131 -9.23 23.19 14.99
CA PRO A 131 -9.80 22.17 14.07
C PRO A 131 -9.16 22.13 12.68
N TYR A 132 -8.17 22.96 12.39
CA TYR A 132 -7.59 23.10 11.04
C TYR A 132 -6.84 21.84 10.57
N ASN A 133 -6.39 21.01 11.50
CA ASN A 133 -5.71 19.75 11.19
C ASN A 133 -6.62 18.70 10.52
N LEU A 134 -7.95 18.86 10.53
CA LEU A 134 -8.89 17.97 9.85
C LEU A 134 -8.63 17.82 8.36
N ILE A 135 -8.13 18.89 7.69
CA ILE A 135 -7.85 18.85 6.26
C ILE A 135 -6.78 17.80 5.91
N PHE A 136 -5.84 17.52 6.83
CA PHE A 136 -4.80 16.54 6.58
C PHE A 136 -5.31 15.09 6.60
N LEU A 137 -6.49 14.81 7.19
CA LEU A 137 -7.13 13.51 7.05
C LEU A 137 -7.67 13.29 5.62
N PHE A 138 -8.13 14.34 4.97
CA PHE A 138 -8.48 14.26 3.55
C PHE A 138 -7.24 13.92 2.72
N PHE A 139 -6.12 14.60 2.93
CA PHE A 139 -4.85 14.32 2.24
C PHE A 139 -4.23 12.96 2.63
N ASN A 140 -4.55 12.41 3.80
CA ASN A 140 -4.19 11.04 4.16
C ASN A 140 -5.07 10.02 3.43
N GLY A 141 -6.39 10.25 3.38
CA GLY A 141 -7.35 9.36 2.74
C GLY A 141 -7.14 9.24 1.22
N LEU A 142 -6.79 10.34 0.57
CA LEU A 142 -6.67 10.44 -0.89
C LEU A 142 -5.60 9.49 -1.46
N PRO A 143 -4.32 9.50 -1.03
CA PRO A 143 -3.33 8.56 -1.56
C PRO A 143 -3.64 7.12 -1.17
N LEU A 144 -4.08 6.85 0.06
CA LEU A 144 -4.32 5.49 0.54
C LEU A 144 -5.48 4.78 -0.17
N GLY A 145 -6.42 5.51 -0.76
CA GLY A 145 -7.49 4.93 -1.56
C GLY A 145 -7.01 4.32 -2.87
N MET A 146 -5.94 4.84 -3.47
CA MET A 146 -5.35 4.31 -4.70
C MET A 146 -4.45 3.10 -4.46
N VAL A 147 -3.82 3.02 -3.30
CA VAL A 147 -2.84 1.96 -2.98
C VAL A 147 -3.44 0.57 -3.06
N TRP A 148 -4.71 0.39 -2.70
CA TRP A 148 -5.38 -0.91 -2.80
C TRP A 148 -5.35 -1.46 -4.24
N GLY A 149 -5.69 -0.62 -5.21
CA GLY A 149 -5.68 -1.01 -6.63
C GLY A 149 -4.27 -1.36 -7.12
N MET A 150 -3.26 -0.61 -6.67
CA MET A 150 -1.86 -0.90 -7.03
C MET A 150 -1.38 -2.23 -6.42
N VAL A 151 -1.73 -2.53 -5.17
CA VAL A 151 -1.38 -3.81 -4.53
C VAL A 151 -2.13 -4.97 -5.19
N PHE A 152 -3.42 -4.80 -5.48
CA PHE A 152 -4.22 -5.80 -6.16
C PHE A 152 -3.67 -6.12 -7.56
N GLY A 153 -3.14 -5.12 -8.27
CA GLY A 153 -2.50 -5.31 -9.56
C GLY A 153 -1.28 -6.26 -9.56
N TYR A 154 -0.65 -6.53 -8.41
CA TYR A 154 0.37 -7.58 -8.29
C TYR A 154 -0.25 -8.98 -8.21
N LEU A 155 -1.51 -9.08 -7.82
CA LEU A 155 -2.23 -10.33 -7.58
C LEU A 155 -3.08 -10.74 -8.77
N GLU A 156 -3.52 -9.77 -9.57
CA GLU A 156 -4.40 -9.95 -10.72
C GLU A 156 -3.71 -10.73 -11.86
N GLY A 157 -4.52 -11.48 -12.64
CA GLY A 157 -4.04 -12.25 -13.79
C GLY A 157 -3.28 -13.53 -13.43
N ARG A 158 -3.41 -14.04 -12.20
CA ARG A 158 -2.72 -15.24 -11.72
C ARG A 158 -3.69 -16.41 -11.53
N LYS A 159 -3.18 -17.62 -11.60
CA LYS A 159 -3.97 -18.87 -11.48
C LYS A 159 -4.82 -18.94 -10.19
N PHE A 160 -4.38 -18.31 -9.09
CA PHE A 160 -5.05 -18.31 -7.79
C PHE A 160 -5.44 -16.89 -7.33
N THR A 161 -5.83 -16.04 -8.26
CA THR A 161 -6.22 -14.64 -7.97
C THR A 161 -7.30 -14.53 -6.89
N GLU A 162 -8.26 -15.45 -6.87
CA GLU A 162 -9.33 -15.49 -5.87
C GLU A 162 -8.80 -15.69 -4.44
N VAL A 163 -7.89 -16.65 -4.26
CA VAL A 163 -7.25 -16.92 -2.94
C VAL A 163 -6.41 -15.71 -2.51
N LEU A 164 -5.69 -15.10 -3.44
CA LEU A 164 -4.89 -13.91 -3.17
C LEU A 164 -5.77 -12.71 -2.80
N GLY A 165 -6.89 -12.52 -3.51
CA GLY A 165 -7.87 -11.49 -3.20
C GLY A 165 -8.55 -11.70 -1.84
N ALA A 166 -8.89 -12.95 -1.51
CA ALA A 166 -9.43 -13.32 -0.20
C ALA A 166 -8.43 -13.02 0.93
N SER A 167 -7.15 -13.37 0.74
CA SER A 167 -6.07 -13.05 1.69
C SER A 167 -5.96 -11.55 1.95
N LEU A 168 -6.02 -10.73 0.88
CA LEU A 168 -6.01 -9.29 0.99
C LEU A 168 -7.24 -8.75 1.74
N SER A 169 -8.41 -9.35 1.53
CA SER A 169 -9.65 -8.99 2.23
C SER A 169 -9.60 -9.32 3.72
N VAL A 170 -9.06 -10.49 4.08
CA VAL A 170 -8.86 -10.88 5.49
C VAL A 170 -7.90 -9.92 6.19
N SER A 171 -6.91 -9.36 5.47
CA SER A 171 -5.98 -8.41 6.03
C SER A 171 -6.68 -7.14 6.57
N PHE A 172 -7.82 -6.72 6.03
CA PHE A 172 -8.57 -5.58 6.55
C PHE A 172 -9.09 -5.81 7.96
N ILE A 173 -9.63 -7.00 8.22
CA ILE A 173 -10.21 -7.36 9.52
C ILE A 173 -9.10 -7.44 10.57
N PHE A 174 -8.05 -8.19 10.26
CA PHE A 174 -6.89 -8.33 11.13
C PHE A 174 -6.24 -6.98 11.44
N SER A 175 -5.99 -6.19 10.39
CA SER A 175 -5.28 -4.91 10.49
C SER A 175 -6.03 -3.88 11.32
N ALA A 176 -7.35 -3.90 11.29
CA ALA A 176 -8.18 -2.99 12.08
C ALA A 176 -7.98 -3.21 13.59
N GLY A 177 -7.95 -4.45 14.03
CA GLY A 177 -7.65 -4.81 15.42
C GLY A 177 -6.19 -4.52 15.77
N PHE A 178 -5.26 -5.00 14.96
CA PHE A 178 -3.84 -4.85 15.20
C PHE A 178 -3.38 -3.38 15.27
N ALA A 179 -3.83 -2.53 14.35
CA ALA A 179 -3.52 -1.11 14.38
C ALA A 179 -4.05 -0.41 15.65
N LYS A 180 -5.25 -0.80 16.11
CA LYS A 180 -5.82 -0.28 17.37
C LYS A 180 -5.00 -0.74 18.57
N THR A 181 -4.59 -1.99 18.63
CA THR A 181 -3.76 -2.51 19.73
C THR A 181 -2.45 -1.76 19.81
N VAL A 182 -1.74 -1.60 18.68
CA VAL A 182 -0.48 -0.85 18.64
C VAL A 182 -0.67 0.62 19.05
N GLY A 183 -1.70 1.28 18.50
CA GLY A 183 -2.01 2.67 18.89
C GLY A 183 -2.36 2.81 20.36
N GLY A 184 -3.09 1.83 20.94
CA GLY A 184 -3.40 1.80 22.37
C GLY A 184 -2.14 1.68 23.23
N HIS A 185 -1.22 0.79 22.92
CA HIS A 185 0.07 0.66 23.60
C HIS A 185 0.90 1.96 23.50
N LEU A 186 0.95 2.60 22.33
CA LEU A 186 1.65 3.88 22.18
C LEU A 186 1.09 4.97 23.12
N MET A 187 -0.23 5.01 23.30
CA MET A 187 -0.87 6.00 24.17
C MET A 187 -0.71 5.67 25.66
N ILE A 188 -0.85 4.39 26.04
CA ILE A 188 -0.86 3.95 27.43
C ILE A 188 0.55 3.78 27.97
N ASP A 189 1.41 3.03 27.28
CA ASP A 189 2.72 2.65 27.78
C ASP A 189 3.78 3.71 27.49
N TRP A 190 3.67 4.39 26.35
CA TRP A 190 4.65 5.40 25.91
C TRP A 190 4.17 6.84 26.10
N ASN A 191 2.95 7.04 26.66
CA ASN A 191 2.35 8.34 26.90
C ASN A 191 2.35 9.26 25.67
N VAL A 192 2.22 8.70 24.47
CA VAL A 192 2.15 9.46 23.23
C VAL A 192 0.77 10.16 23.17
N SER A 193 0.77 11.47 22.91
CA SER A 193 -0.49 12.23 22.82
C SER A 193 -1.35 11.74 21.67
N GLN A 194 -2.67 11.88 21.79
CA GLN A 194 -3.64 11.42 20.80
C GLN A 194 -3.44 12.03 19.39
N PHE A 195 -2.86 13.24 19.30
CA PHE A 195 -2.56 13.88 18.01
C PHE A 195 -1.30 13.35 17.36
N TRP A 196 -0.28 12.96 18.16
CA TRP A 196 0.98 12.42 17.66
C TRP A 196 0.92 10.92 17.40
N MET A 197 0.02 10.19 18.07
CA MET A 197 -0.08 8.74 17.98
C MET A 197 -0.25 8.23 16.53
N PRO A 198 -1.05 8.84 15.64
CA PRO A 198 -1.14 8.36 14.26
C PRO A 198 0.18 8.49 13.49
N PHE A 199 0.94 9.56 13.72
CA PHE A 199 2.23 9.77 13.09
C PHE A 199 3.28 8.75 13.60
N VAL A 200 3.36 8.55 14.91
CA VAL A 200 4.26 7.56 15.52
C VAL A 200 3.94 6.15 15.02
N THR A 201 2.65 5.80 14.93
CA THR A 201 2.21 4.55 14.33
C THR A 201 2.65 4.46 12.87
N ALA A 202 2.51 5.52 12.09
CA ALA A 202 2.96 5.55 10.70
C ALA A 202 4.46 5.30 10.59
N CYS A 203 5.29 5.93 11.42
CA CYS A 203 6.73 5.71 11.44
C CYS A 203 7.09 4.26 11.81
N LEU A 204 6.41 3.67 12.80
CA LEU A 204 6.63 2.29 13.23
C LEU A 204 6.34 1.28 12.10
N PHE A 205 5.24 1.49 11.38
CA PHE A 205 4.84 0.60 10.29
C PHE A 205 5.56 0.88 8.97
N PHE A 206 6.23 2.03 8.83
CA PHE A 206 6.91 2.40 7.59
C PHE A 206 8.06 1.46 7.24
N LEU A 207 8.86 1.06 8.24
CA LEU A 207 10.01 0.17 8.02
C LEU A 207 9.58 -1.24 7.57
N PRO A 208 8.67 -1.96 8.27
CA PRO A 208 8.18 -3.25 7.79
C PRO A 208 7.44 -3.14 6.45
N LEU A 209 6.75 -2.02 6.18
CA LEU A 209 6.12 -1.77 4.90
C LEU A 209 7.14 -1.78 3.76
N LEU A 210 8.29 -1.13 3.91
CA LEU A 210 9.35 -1.14 2.89
C LEU A 210 9.85 -2.55 2.60
N VAL A 211 10.00 -3.39 3.64
CA VAL A 211 10.42 -4.79 3.48
C VAL A 211 9.39 -5.58 2.69
N PHE A 212 8.11 -5.51 3.05
CA PHE A 212 7.06 -6.25 2.36
C PHE A 212 6.78 -5.71 0.95
N LEU A 213 6.93 -4.42 0.72
CA LEU A 213 6.85 -3.83 -0.61
C LEU A 213 7.99 -4.34 -1.50
N TRP A 214 9.20 -4.40 -0.96
CA TRP A 214 10.35 -4.96 -1.68
C TRP A 214 10.15 -6.45 -1.99
N LEU A 215 9.61 -7.24 -1.05
CA LEU A 215 9.29 -8.65 -1.28
C LEU A 215 8.23 -8.81 -2.38
N LEU A 216 7.19 -7.97 -2.37
CA LEU A 216 6.13 -7.99 -3.38
C LEU A 216 6.65 -7.59 -4.77
N ASP A 217 7.59 -6.64 -4.84
CA ASP A 217 8.20 -6.19 -6.10
C ASP A 217 9.08 -7.27 -6.78
N LYS A 218 9.54 -8.29 -6.02
CA LYS A 218 10.30 -9.42 -6.57
C LYS A 218 9.44 -10.51 -7.21
N ILE A 219 8.14 -10.38 -7.16
CA ILE A 219 7.23 -11.35 -7.77
C ILE A 219 7.31 -11.23 -9.30
N PRO A 220 7.57 -12.34 -10.03
CA PRO A 220 7.62 -12.32 -11.48
C PRO A 220 6.27 -11.88 -12.07
N PRO A 221 6.26 -11.24 -13.26
CA PRO A 221 5.02 -10.86 -13.92
C PRO A 221 4.14 -12.09 -14.17
N PRO A 222 2.80 -11.92 -14.28
CA PRO A 222 1.92 -13.04 -14.63
C PRO A 222 2.31 -13.59 -15.99
N THR A 223 2.40 -14.91 -16.08
CA THR A 223 2.54 -15.61 -17.37
C THR A 223 1.21 -15.58 -18.09
N PRO A 224 1.18 -15.27 -19.40
CA PRO A 224 -0.04 -15.29 -20.23
C PRO A 224 -0.69 -16.66 -20.27
#